data_51c56b07f778e216e8846127faf00084
#
_entry.id   51c56b07f778e216e8846127faf00084
#
_cell.length_a   1.000
_cell.length_b   1.000
_cell.length_c   1.000
_cell.angle_alpha   90.00
_cell.angle_beta   90.00
_cell.angle_gamma   90.00
#
_symmetry.space_group_name_H-M   'P 1'
#
loop_
_entity.id
_entity.type
_entity.pdbx_description
1 polymer ?
#
loop_
_entity_poly.entity_id
_entity_poly.type
_entity_poly.pdbx_seq_one_letter_code
_entity_poly.pdbx_strand_id
1 'polypeptide(L)'
;MLLKIVFWSEEAACGTTSNMIATASMIVARHNCRVAMLSAEKNAHDLAGNFSRPDSVTVNEDCAYYALEGLDYLLMAGKYGNLTEHHLEEALQSVVDGKLFCLPQGKRMLCDFYPKETRNVLNQGIRLLDESMDFSFIDCGSERNDWTKEQMKQADLIVVNFSQTSQGLDHFFSEHADVSEKVVYLIGSYQK
;
A
#
# COMPACT_ATOMS: atom_id res chain seq x y z
N MET A 1 -7.23 -15.32 10.46
CA MET A 1 -6.47 -14.35 11.32
C MET A 1 -5.86 -13.37 10.35
N LEU A 2 -6.37 -12.18 10.35
CA LEU A 2 -5.88 -11.10 9.51
C LEU A 2 -4.54 -10.60 10.03
N LEU A 3 -3.60 -10.29 9.14
CA LEU A 3 -2.34 -9.64 9.47
C LEU A 3 -2.17 -8.38 8.62
N LYS A 4 -2.08 -7.23 9.28
CA LYS A 4 -1.74 -5.94 8.67
C LYS A 4 -0.23 -5.73 8.72
N ILE A 5 0.39 -5.60 7.54
CA ILE A 5 1.83 -5.41 7.41
C ILE A 5 2.09 -4.06 6.73
N VAL A 6 2.82 -3.19 7.42
CA VAL A 6 3.24 -1.89 6.87
C VAL A 6 4.67 -1.99 6.37
N PHE A 7 4.90 -1.54 5.15
CA PHE A 7 6.22 -1.36 4.56
C PHE A 7 6.58 0.12 4.57
N TRP A 8 7.74 0.43 5.10
CA TRP A 8 8.22 1.80 5.23
C TRP A 8 9.74 1.87 5.06
N SER A 9 10.26 3.04 4.75
CA SER A 9 11.70 3.29 4.67
C SER A 9 12.04 4.66 5.24
N GLU A 10 13.25 4.77 5.79
CA GLU A 10 13.77 6.05 6.27
C GLU A 10 14.07 7.00 5.10
N GLU A 11 14.52 6.47 3.98
CA GLU A 11 14.92 7.20 2.79
C GLU A 11 14.11 6.71 1.57
N ALA A 12 13.91 7.58 0.59
CA ALA A 12 13.31 7.21 -0.68
C ALA A 12 14.20 6.20 -1.45
N ALA A 13 13.58 5.42 -2.33
CA ALA A 13 14.27 4.47 -3.20
C ALA A 13 15.00 3.31 -2.48
N CYS A 14 14.65 2.99 -1.24
CA CYS A 14 15.17 1.82 -0.52
C CYS A 14 14.50 0.49 -0.91
N GLY A 15 13.69 0.47 -1.97
CA GLY A 15 13.04 -0.74 -2.47
C GLY A 15 11.81 -1.17 -1.69
N THR A 16 11.15 -0.28 -0.96
CA THR A 16 9.98 -0.55 -0.12
C THR A 16 8.87 -1.23 -0.91
N THR A 17 8.43 -0.63 -2.02
CA THR A 17 7.40 -1.18 -2.92
C THR A 17 7.82 -2.52 -3.52
N SER A 18 9.07 -2.64 -3.99
CA SER A 18 9.58 -3.88 -4.59
C SER A 18 9.62 -5.02 -3.58
N ASN A 19 10.03 -4.75 -2.34
CA ASN A 19 10.06 -5.74 -1.26
C ASN A 19 8.65 -6.15 -0.84
N MET A 20 7.70 -5.21 -0.81
CA MET A 20 6.29 -5.51 -0.57
C MET A 20 5.74 -6.45 -1.64
N ILE A 21 5.92 -6.12 -2.92
CA ILE A 21 5.46 -6.93 -4.06
C ILE A 21 6.08 -8.32 -4.03
N ALA A 22 7.40 -8.42 -3.81
CA ALA A 22 8.10 -9.69 -3.75
C ALA A 22 7.57 -10.56 -2.60
N THR A 23 7.37 -9.97 -1.42
CA THR A 23 6.84 -10.67 -0.24
C THR A 23 5.42 -11.17 -0.50
N ALA A 24 4.53 -10.32 -1.01
CA ALA A 24 3.16 -10.68 -1.35
C ALA A 24 3.11 -11.83 -2.38
N SER A 25 3.90 -11.72 -3.45
CA SER A 25 4.00 -12.73 -4.49
C SER A 25 4.49 -14.08 -3.94
N MET A 26 5.49 -14.08 -3.06
CA MET A 26 6.00 -15.31 -2.44
C MET A 26 4.98 -15.96 -1.50
N ILE A 27 4.23 -15.17 -0.75
CA ILE A 27 3.19 -15.67 0.15
C ILE A 27 2.10 -16.39 -0.64
N VAL A 28 1.53 -15.75 -1.66
CA VAL A 28 0.45 -16.36 -2.47
C VAL A 28 0.93 -17.54 -3.32
N ALA A 29 2.21 -17.59 -3.68
CA ALA A 29 2.80 -18.71 -4.39
C ALA A 29 2.95 -19.96 -3.49
N ARG A 30 3.12 -19.78 -2.19
CA ARG A 30 3.38 -20.87 -1.24
C ARG A 30 2.18 -21.25 -0.39
N HIS A 31 1.25 -20.33 -0.21
CA HIS A 31 0.09 -20.48 0.67
C HIS A 31 -1.21 -20.19 -0.07
N ASN A 32 -2.27 -20.86 0.34
CA ASN A 32 -3.61 -20.58 -0.17
C ASN A 32 -4.26 -19.50 0.69
N CYS A 33 -3.88 -18.24 0.43
CA CYS A 33 -4.35 -17.08 1.17
C CYS A 33 -4.63 -15.92 0.21
N ARG A 34 -5.39 -14.95 0.70
CA ARG A 34 -5.76 -13.72 -0.01
C ARG A 34 -4.92 -12.56 0.53
N VAL A 35 -4.21 -11.88 -0.35
CA VAL A 35 -3.34 -10.73 -0.02
C VAL A 35 -3.79 -9.52 -0.82
N ALA A 36 -4.01 -8.41 -0.16
CA ALA A 36 -4.22 -7.12 -0.81
C ALA A 36 -3.04 -6.18 -0.55
N MET A 37 -2.63 -5.45 -1.59
CA MET A 37 -1.59 -4.45 -1.53
C MET A 37 -2.18 -3.08 -1.83
N LEU A 38 -1.75 -2.07 -1.08
CA LEU A 38 -2.11 -0.69 -1.27
C LEU A 38 -0.86 0.18 -1.08
N SER A 39 -0.66 1.18 -1.92
CA SER A 39 0.36 2.20 -1.72
C SER A 39 -0.27 3.54 -1.38
N ALA A 40 0.28 4.20 -0.38
CA ALA A 40 -0.11 5.52 0.08
C ALA A 40 1.01 6.57 -0.09
N GLU A 41 2.08 6.20 -0.75
CA GLU A 41 3.18 7.10 -1.08
C GLU A 41 2.71 8.13 -2.13
N LYS A 42 2.98 9.42 -1.88
CA LYS A 42 2.56 10.53 -2.74
C LYS A 42 3.12 10.46 -4.16
N ASN A 43 4.32 9.92 -4.31
CA ASN A 43 5.04 9.84 -5.59
C ASN A 43 5.21 8.38 -6.05
N ALA A 44 4.46 7.43 -5.48
CA ALA A 44 4.59 6.06 -5.88
C ALA A 44 4.30 5.90 -7.37
N HIS A 45 5.15 5.17 -8.05
CA HIS A 45 4.80 4.62 -9.33
C HIS A 45 3.53 3.79 -9.14
N ASP A 46 2.59 3.91 -10.07
CA ASP A 46 1.34 3.18 -10.03
C ASP A 46 1.60 1.71 -9.68
N LEU A 47 1.13 1.28 -8.49
CA LEU A 47 1.32 -0.08 -8.02
C LEU A 47 0.79 -1.09 -9.03
N ALA A 48 -0.34 -0.78 -9.68
CA ALA A 48 -0.94 -1.58 -10.73
C ALA A 48 -0.06 -1.65 -11.99
N GLY A 49 0.65 -0.59 -12.32
CA GLY A 49 1.59 -0.54 -13.45
C GLY A 49 2.74 -1.55 -13.32
N ASN A 50 3.13 -1.94 -12.11
CA ASN A 50 4.17 -2.97 -11.91
C ASN A 50 3.70 -4.37 -12.33
N PHE A 51 2.40 -4.59 -12.48
CA PHE A 51 1.80 -5.88 -12.89
C PHE A 51 1.25 -5.86 -14.31
N SER A 52 1.21 -4.70 -14.95
CA SER A 52 0.74 -4.57 -16.34
C SER A 52 1.81 -5.06 -17.31
N ARG A 53 1.41 -5.88 -18.30
CA ARG A 53 2.30 -6.18 -19.42
C ARG A 53 2.45 -4.92 -20.29
N PRO A 54 3.66 -4.60 -20.78
CA PRO A 54 3.89 -3.42 -21.61
C PRO A 54 2.96 -3.34 -22.85
N ASP A 55 2.50 -4.48 -23.34
CA ASP A 55 1.69 -4.60 -24.56
C ASP A 55 0.17 -4.46 -24.30
N SER A 56 -0.28 -4.34 -23.04
CA SER A 56 -1.70 -4.29 -22.72
C SER A 56 -2.25 -2.86 -22.58
N VAL A 57 -1.41 -1.86 -22.71
CA VAL A 57 -1.81 -0.44 -22.57
C VAL A 57 -2.13 0.14 -23.94
N THR A 58 -3.17 -0.36 -24.61
CA THR A 58 -3.95 0.47 -25.55
C THR A 58 -4.97 1.24 -24.72
N VAL A 59 -4.50 2.24 -23.99
CA VAL A 59 -5.40 3.25 -23.42
C VAL A 59 -5.93 4.04 -24.60
N ASN A 60 -7.17 3.80 -24.99
CA ASN A 60 -7.93 4.77 -25.73
C ASN A 60 -8.04 6.01 -24.83
N GLU A 61 -7.20 7.01 -25.07
CA GLU A 61 -7.14 8.25 -24.27
C GLU A 61 -8.52 8.92 -24.16
N ASP A 62 -9.39 8.71 -25.11
CA ASP A 62 -10.76 9.25 -25.13
C ASP A 62 -11.72 8.56 -24.13
N CYS A 63 -11.46 7.33 -23.71
CA CYS A 63 -12.28 6.61 -22.71
C CYS A 63 -11.76 6.72 -21.28
N ALA A 64 -10.49 7.08 -21.08
CA ALA A 64 -9.87 7.17 -19.76
C ALA A 64 -10.45 8.28 -18.86
N TYR A 65 -11.25 9.15 -19.42
CA TYR A 65 -11.81 10.31 -18.70
C TYR A 65 -12.96 9.97 -17.74
N TYR A 66 -13.57 8.79 -17.84
CA TYR A 66 -14.81 8.45 -17.12
C TYR A 66 -14.71 7.22 -16.21
N ALA A 67 -13.70 6.41 -16.32
CA ALA A 67 -13.52 5.27 -15.43
C ALA A 67 -12.74 5.71 -14.19
N LEU A 68 -13.44 5.84 -13.06
CA LEU A 68 -12.78 5.94 -11.76
C LEU A 68 -12.35 4.54 -11.37
N GLU A 69 -11.08 4.36 -11.06
CA GLU A 69 -10.47 3.09 -10.69
C GLU A 69 -9.82 3.21 -9.31
N GLY A 70 -9.69 2.09 -8.64
CA GLY A 70 -8.91 2.01 -7.43
C GLY A 70 -9.35 2.98 -6.35
N LEU A 71 -8.39 3.73 -5.82
CA LEU A 71 -8.61 4.65 -4.74
C LEU A 71 -9.51 5.84 -5.12
N ASP A 72 -9.44 6.35 -6.36
CA ASP A 72 -10.34 7.41 -6.82
C ASP A 72 -11.81 6.97 -6.81
N TYR A 73 -12.07 5.71 -7.16
CA TYR A 73 -13.40 5.12 -7.07
C TYR A 73 -13.89 5.04 -5.63
N LEU A 74 -13.06 4.52 -4.70
CA LEU A 74 -13.42 4.44 -3.28
C LEU A 74 -13.69 5.82 -2.68
N LEU A 75 -12.89 6.82 -3.03
CA LEU A 75 -13.09 8.19 -2.56
C LEU A 75 -14.40 8.78 -3.05
N MET A 76 -14.75 8.51 -4.29
CA MET A 76 -16.01 8.97 -4.86
C MET A 76 -17.20 8.27 -4.19
N ALA A 77 -17.15 6.93 -4.03
CA ALA A 77 -18.18 6.17 -3.35
C ALA A 77 -18.35 6.60 -1.89
N GLY A 78 -17.25 6.77 -1.15
CA GLY A 78 -17.26 7.20 0.25
C GLY A 78 -17.77 8.62 0.47
N LYS A 79 -17.70 9.47 -0.55
CA LYS A 79 -18.30 10.82 -0.51
C LYS A 79 -19.83 10.81 -0.45
N TYR A 80 -20.44 9.79 -1.03
CA TYR A 80 -21.91 9.67 -1.13
C TYR A 80 -22.51 8.69 -0.12
N GLY A 81 -21.69 8.00 0.66
CA GLY A 81 -22.17 7.07 1.69
C GLY A 81 -21.05 6.27 2.34
N ASN A 82 -21.43 5.28 3.12
CA ASN A 82 -20.47 4.34 3.69
C ASN A 82 -19.96 3.38 2.61
N LEU A 83 -18.66 3.10 2.64
CA LEU A 83 -18.08 2.06 1.80
C LEU A 83 -18.63 0.68 2.21
N THR A 84 -18.79 -0.17 1.21
CA THR A 84 -19.22 -1.57 1.37
C THR A 84 -18.18 -2.49 0.73
N GLU A 85 -18.26 -3.79 1.03
CA GLU A 85 -17.41 -4.81 0.41
C GLU A 85 -17.51 -4.77 -1.13
N HIS A 86 -18.70 -4.55 -1.67
CA HIS A 86 -18.89 -4.40 -3.13
C HIS A 86 -18.07 -3.24 -3.71
N HIS A 87 -18.05 -2.08 -3.04
CA HIS A 87 -17.21 -0.96 -3.49
C HIS A 87 -15.72 -1.31 -3.45
N LEU A 88 -15.30 -2.12 -2.48
CA LEU A 88 -13.92 -2.57 -2.40
C LEU A 88 -13.59 -3.56 -3.53
N GLU A 89 -14.46 -4.51 -3.81
CA GLU A 89 -14.30 -5.47 -4.91
C GLU A 89 -14.18 -4.78 -6.27
N GLU A 90 -14.99 -3.76 -6.53
CA GLU A 90 -14.94 -2.94 -7.74
C GLU A 90 -13.66 -2.11 -7.85
N ALA A 91 -13.08 -1.70 -6.71
CA ALA A 91 -11.87 -0.89 -6.67
C ALA A 91 -10.59 -1.73 -6.82
N LEU A 92 -10.62 -3.01 -6.43
CA LEU A 92 -9.46 -3.88 -6.41
C LEU A 92 -9.18 -4.45 -7.81
N GLN A 93 -7.90 -4.38 -8.19
CA GLN A 93 -7.40 -5.10 -9.36
C GLN A 93 -6.85 -6.47 -8.95
N SER A 94 -7.34 -7.54 -9.58
CA SER A 94 -6.78 -8.88 -9.41
C SER A 94 -5.45 -9.00 -10.15
N VAL A 95 -4.39 -9.32 -9.43
CA VAL A 95 -3.04 -9.59 -9.96
C VAL A 95 -2.82 -11.08 -10.17
N VAL A 96 -3.21 -11.88 -9.18
CA VAL A 96 -3.29 -13.34 -9.26
C VAL A 96 -4.69 -13.75 -8.84
N ASP A 97 -5.37 -14.43 -9.75
CA ASP A 97 -6.79 -14.74 -9.60
C ASP A 97 -7.13 -15.35 -8.24
N GLY A 98 -8.07 -14.72 -7.54
CA GLY A 98 -8.55 -15.11 -6.24
C GLY A 98 -7.56 -14.98 -5.07
N LYS A 99 -6.30 -14.56 -5.29
CA LYS A 99 -5.24 -14.60 -4.27
C LYS A 99 -4.52 -13.29 -4.02
N LEU A 100 -4.10 -12.59 -5.07
CA LEU A 100 -3.33 -11.36 -4.95
C LEU A 100 -4.08 -10.22 -5.62
N PHE A 101 -4.29 -9.18 -4.85
CA PHE A 101 -5.01 -8.00 -5.28
C PHE A 101 -4.15 -6.76 -5.04
N CYS A 102 -4.32 -5.74 -5.86
CA CYS A 102 -3.81 -4.41 -5.58
C CYS A 102 -4.94 -3.38 -5.66
N LEU A 103 -4.85 -2.36 -4.82
CA LEU A 103 -5.68 -1.17 -4.92
C LEU A 103 -4.89 -0.13 -5.74
N PRO A 104 -5.27 0.11 -7.01
CA PRO A 104 -4.60 1.11 -7.83
C PRO A 104 -4.67 2.48 -7.17
N GLN A 105 -3.59 3.25 -7.28
CA GLN A 105 -3.61 4.65 -6.88
C GLN A 105 -4.45 5.46 -7.85
N GLY A 106 -5.24 6.39 -7.29
CA GLY A 106 -6.01 7.31 -8.11
C GLY A 106 -5.14 8.35 -8.81
N LYS A 107 -5.45 8.64 -10.06
CA LYS A 107 -4.76 9.68 -10.83
C LYS A 107 -4.99 11.09 -10.27
N ARG A 108 -6.09 11.31 -9.55
CA ARG A 108 -6.50 12.60 -9.00
C ARG A 108 -5.92 12.89 -7.62
N MET A 109 -5.51 11.85 -6.89
CA MET A 109 -5.00 12.01 -5.52
C MET A 109 -3.57 12.50 -5.43
N LEU A 110 -2.83 12.51 -6.53
CA LEU A 110 -1.45 12.98 -6.57
C LEU A 110 -1.30 14.49 -6.31
N CYS A 111 -2.39 15.26 -6.27
CA CYS A 111 -2.31 16.71 -6.26
C CYS A 111 -2.42 17.38 -4.90
N ASP A 112 -3.04 16.76 -3.89
CA ASP A 112 -3.26 17.44 -2.62
C ASP A 112 -3.12 16.48 -1.42
N PHE A 113 -2.48 16.97 -0.37
CA PHE A 113 -2.50 16.40 0.98
C PHE A 113 -3.90 15.90 1.30
N TYR A 114 -4.02 14.62 1.70
CA TYR A 114 -5.30 14.01 2.05
C TYR A 114 -6.10 14.90 2.99
N PRO A 115 -7.19 15.55 2.55
CA PRO A 115 -8.10 16.23 3.45
C PRO A 115 -8.61 15.21 4.49
N LYS A 116 -8.99 15.66 5.66
CA LYS A 116 -9.47 14.79 6.75
C LYS A 116 -10.57 13.82 6.29
N GLU A 117 -11.42 14.26 5.37
CA GLU A 117 -12.49 13.46 4.76
C GLU A 117 -11.94 12.29 3.92
N THR A 118 -10.90 12.53 3.15
CA THR A 118 -10.21 11.50 2.36
C THR A 118 -9.57 10.43 3.26
N ARG A 119 -8.96 10.83 4.37
CA ARG A 119 -8.40 9.90 5.36
C ARG A 119 -9.47 8.98 5.95
N ASN A 120 -10.66 9.49 6.24
CA ASN A 120 -11.76 8.69 6.75
C ASN A 120 -12.19 7.61 5.75
N VAL A 121 -12.33 7.98 4.48
CA VAL A 121 -12.67 7.03 3.41
C VAL A 121 -11.57 5.97 3.23
N LEU A 122 -10.30 6.41 3.23
CA LEU A 122 -9.17 5.50 3.15
C LEU A 122 -9.12 4.52 4.33
N ASN A 123 -9.35 5.00 5.55
CA ASN A 123 -9.41 4.15 6.73
C ASN A 123 -10.60 3.18 6.69
N GLN A 124 -11.75 3.58 6.13
CA GLN A 124 -12.87 2.66 5.89
C GLN A 124 -12.49 1.58 4.86
N GLY A 125 -11.86 1.96 3.75
CA GLY A 125 -11.36 1.03 2.75
C GLY A 125 -10.37 0.02 3.33
N ILE A 126 -9.42 0.47 4.16
CA ILE A 126 -8.46 -0.41 4.84
C ILE A 126 -9.18 -1.38 5.80
N ARG A 127 -10.18 -0.94 6.55
CA ARG A 127 -10.95 -1.85 7.41
C ARG A 127 -11.68 -2.93 6.61
N LEU A 128 -12.28 -2.58 5.48
CA LEU A 128 -12.90 -3.56 4.59
C LEU A 128 -11.88 -4.55 4.01
N LEU A 129 -10.67 -4.08 3.65
CA LEU A 129 -9.57 -4.97 3.28
C LEU A 129 -9.21 -5.91 4.43
N ASP A 130 -9.11 -5.36 5.62
CA ASP A 130 -8.82 -6.11 6.84
C ASP A 130 -9.89 -7.18 7.15
N GLU A 131 -11.14 -6.99 6.79
CA GLU A 131 -12.23 -7.95 6.99
C GLU A 131 -12.29 -9.03 5.91
N SER A 132 -11.82 -8.74 4.69
CA SER A 132 -11.98 -9.60 3.51
C SER A 132 -10.72 -10.36 3.09
N MET A 133 -9.54 -9.99 3.61
CA MET A 133 -8.23 -10.56 3.23
C MET A 133 -7.57 -11.29 4.40
N ASP A 134 -6.65 -12.20 4.11
CA ASP A 134 -5.79 -12.82 5.12
C ASP A 134 -4.62 -11.90 5.48
N PHE A 135 -4.14 -11.12 4.50
CA PHE A 135 -3.08 -10.12 4.68
C PHE A 135 -3.44 -8.82 3.99
N SER A 136 -3.25 -7.70 4.67
CA SER A 136 -3.26 -6.36 4.10
C SER A 136 -1.86 -5.75 4.16
N PHE A 137 -1.30 -5.41 3.01
CA PHE A 137 0.02 -4.82 2.86
C PHE A 137 -0.11 -3.34 2.50
N ILE A 138 0.49 -2.48 3.30
CA ILE A 138 0.42 -1.04 3.12
C ILE A 138 1.83 -0.51 2.88
N ASP A 139 2.07 0.00 1.67
CA ASP A 139 3.29 0.71 1.31
C ASP A 139 3.17 2.19 1.70
N CYS A 140 3.91 2.58 2.70
CA CYS A 140 4.01 3.97 3.15
C CYS A 140 5.22 4.70 2.55
N GLY A 141 6.02 4.04 1.71
CA GLY A 141 7.23 4.61 1.14
C GLY A 141 8.16 5.19 2.20
N SER A 142 8.55 6.45 2.04
CA SER A 142 9.34 7.21 3.01
C SER A 142 8.55 8.34 3.68
N GLU A 143 7.24 8.29 3.62
CA GLU A 143 6.37 9.32 4.18
C GLU A 143 6.40 9.31 5.72
N ARG A 144 6.45 10.51 6.30
CA ARG A 144 6.52 10.72 7.77
C ARG A 144 5.32 11.48 8.32
N ASN A 145 4.20 11.42 7.62
CA ASN A 145 2.99 12.11 8.01
C ASN A 145 2.23 11.37 9.12
N ASP A 146 1.24 12.03 9.72
CA ASP A 146 0.44 11.46 10.81
C ASP A 146 -0.31 10.20 10.42
N TRP A 147 -0.73 10.08 9.15
CA TRP A 147 -1.40 8.90 8.64
C TRP A 147 -0.47 7.68 8.63
N THR A 148 0.78 7.85 8.17
CA THR A 148 1.82 6.81 8.22
C THR A 148 2.06 6.34 9.67
N LYS A 149 2.18 7.28 10.60
CA LYS A 149 2.34 6.95 12.03
C LYS A 149 1.13 6.17 12.58
N GLU A 150 -0.07 6.54 12.16
CA GLU A 150 -1.29 5.81 12.54
C GLU A 150 -1.29 4.39 11.98
N GLN A 151 -0.92 4.19 10.69
CA GLN A 151 -0.84 2.85 10.10
C GLN A 151 0.21 1.99 10.79
N MET A 152 1.38 2.54 11.10
CA MET A 152 2.41 1.83 11.87
C MET A 152 1.92 1.38 13.24
N LYS A 153 1.17 2.22 13.96
CA LYS A 153 0.59 1.86 15.27
C LYS A 153 -0.42 0.71 15.16
N GLN A 154 -1.23 0.70 14.11
CA GLN A 154 -2.25 -0.31 13.87
C GLN A 154 -1.71 -1.59 13.22
N ALA A 155 -0.48 -1.59 12.70
CA ALA A 155 0.13 -2.74 12.06
C ALA A 155 0.42 -3.87 13.05
N ASP A 156 0.30 -5.11 12.60
CA ASP A 156 0.79 -6.30 13.32
C ASP A 156 2.29 -6.50 13.10
N LEU A 157 2.80 -6.08 11.94
CA LEU A 157 4.20 -6.14 11.58
C LEU A 157 4.58 -4.90 10.77
N ILE A 158 5.76 -4.36 11.02
CA ILE A 158 6.35 -3.26 10.24
C ILE A 158 7.64 -3.76 9.60
N VAL A 159 7.71 -3.65 8.28
CA VAL A 159 8.92 -3.95 7.52
C VAL A 159 9.61 -2.63 7.20
N VAL A 160 10.75 -2.40 7.82
CA VAL A 160 11.53 -1.18 7.62
C VAL A 160 12.68 -1.46 6.67
N ASN A 161 12.71 -0.74 5.56
CA ASN A 161 13.72 -0.86 4.54
C ASN A 161 14.80 0.21 4.73
N PHE A 162 16.04 -0.21 4.81
CA PHE A 162 17.19 0.68 4.97
C PHE A 162 18.18 0.55 3.82
N SER A 163 18.85 1.66 3.52
CA SER A 163 20.14 1.62 2.83
C SER A 163 21.24 1.14 3.81
N GLN A 164 22.42 0.77 3.31
CA GLN A 164 23.55 0.32 4.16
C GLN A 164 24.14 1.43 5.06
N THR A 165 23.46 2.56 5.25
CA THR A 165 23.93 3.66 6.09
C THR A 165 23.41 3.52 7.52
N SER A 166 24.29 3.73 8.51
CA SER A 166 23.92 3.64 9.93
C SER A 166 22.99 4.76 10.40
N GLN A 167 22.96 5.89 9.71
CA GLN A 167 22.19 7.07 10.13
C GLN A 167 20.68 6.82 10.15
N GLY A 168 20.16 6.04 9.21
CA GLY A 168 18.72 5.72 9.14
C GLY A 168 18.24 4.88 10.34
N LEU A 169 19.07 3.96 10.83
CA LEU A 169 18.72 3.11 11.98
C LEU A 169 18.61 3.93 13.25
N ASP A 170 19.59 4.77 13.55
CA ASP A 170 19.61 5.59 14.77
C ASP A 170 18.42 6.55 14.82
N HIS A 171 18.08 7.15 13.67
CA HIS A 171 16.93 8.04 13.56
C HIS A 171 15.60 7.31 13.73
N PHE A 172 15.44 6.13 13.11
CA PHE A 172 14.24 5.31 13.27
C PHE A 172 13.99 4.96 14.73
N PHE A 173 15.01 4.46 15.44
CA PHE A 173 14.86 4.09 16.85
C PHE A 173 14.55 5.25 17.77
N SER A 174 15.03 6.45 17.44
CA SER A 174 14.74 7.65 18.23
C SER A 174 13.31 8.13 18.10
N GLU A 175 12.72 7.99 16.89
CA GLU A 175 11.37 8.51 16.59
C GLU A 175 10.25 7.46 16.75
N HIS A 176 10.58 6.18 16.64
CA HIS A 176 9.61 5.08 16.57
C HIS A 176 9.83 4.00 17.66
N ALA A 177 10.30 4.40 18.84
CA ALA A 177 10.53 3.47 19.94
C ALA A 177 9.25 2.72 20.39
N ASP A 178 8.08 3.31 20.18
CA ASP A 178 6.77 2.75 20.53
C ASP A 178 6.32 1.58 19.65
N VAL A 179 6.95 1.38 18.50
CA VAL A 179 6.62 0.30 17.56
C VAL A 179 7.74 -0.72 17.38
N SER A 180 8.84 -0.59 18.10
CA SER A 180 10.06 -1.39 17.90
C SER A 180 9.88 -2.91 18.09
N GLU A 181 8.90 -3.35 18.89
CA GLU A 181 8.65 -4.78 19.16
C GLU A 181 8.07 -5.54 17.94
N LYS A 182 7.53 -4.85 16.97
CA LYS A 182 6.88 -5.42 15.79
C LYS A 182 7.57 -5.06 14.46
N VAL A 183 8.88 -4.83 14.53
CA VAL A 183 9.66 -4.39 13.37
C VAL A 183 10.57 -5.50 12.85
N VAL A 184 10.56 -5.66 11.53
CA VAL A 184 11.54 -6.43 10.77
C VAL A 184 12.35 -5.47 9.91
N TYR A 185 13.67 -5.61 9.97
CA TYR A 185 14.59 -4.76 9.21
C TYR A 185 15.03 -5.45 7.94
N LEU A 186 14.91 -4.76 6.79
CA LEU A 186 15.46 -5.17 5.53
C LEU A 186 16.52 -4.20 5.07
N ILE A 187 17.73 -4.70 4.84
CA ILE A 187 18.82 -3.91 4.27
C ILE A 187 18.83 -4.16 2.76
N GLY A 188 18.43 -3.13 2.00
CA GLY A 188 18.46 -3.16 0.55
C GLY A 188 19.88 -3.00 0.00
N SER A 189 20.12 -3.55 -1.21
CA SER A 189 21.37 -3.38 -1.95
C SER A 189 22.64 -3.73 -1.14
N TYR A 190 22.57 -4.81 -0.32
CA TYR A 190 23.69 -5.24 0.52
C TYR A 190 24.93 -5.53 -0.33
N GLN A 191 25.98 -4.77 -0.14
CA GLN A 191 27.31 -5.00 -0.69
C GLN A 191 28.22 -5.54 0.43
N LYS A 192 28.85 -6.69 0.16
CA LYS A 192 29.86 -7.27 1.07
C LYS A 192 31.14 -6.47 1.07
#